data_db8e78d162b6e7a0c207ebca9d349fa7
#
_entry.id   db8e78d162b6e7a0c207ebca9d349fa7
#
_cell.length_a   1.000
_cell.length_b   1.000
_cell.length_c   1.000
_cell.angle_alpha   90.00
_cell.angle_beta   90.00
_cell.angle_gamma   90.00
#
_symmetry.space_group_name_H-M   'P 1'
#
loop_
_entity.id
_entity.type
_entity.pdbx_description
1 polymer ?
#
loop_
_entity_poly.entity_id
_entity_poly.type
_entity_poly.pdbx_seq_one_letter_code
_entity_poly.pdbx_strand_id
1 'polypeptide(L)'
;MSQIKVNSIVPVGGLSSGFIGGIIQMKQVYKTDAFSMNSNNMTDLTGMTVTITPSSNSNKILIVTNLTYGGQANGYFGVNLLRGSTQLGLSTAATGNQLNFSFAIGTGNNDNDYYKCQNASYSYLDSPATTSATTYKLQGYSYDSRYFYLNRGHSVSDAAYIHRSTSSITAYEVTA
;
A
#
# COMPACT_ATOMS: atom_id res chain seq x y z
N MET A 1 -0.60 14.22 45.29
CA MET A 1 -1.67 14.04 44.28
C MET A 1 -2.19 12.61 44.40
N SER A 2 -3.49 12.45 44.58
CA SER A 2 -4.11 11.09 44.56
C SER A 2 -4.26 10.61 43.14
N GLN A 3 -3.82 9.39 42.85
CA GLN A 3 -4.02 8.71 41.58
C GLN A 3 -5.09 7.64 41.72
N ILE A 4 -6.07 7.63 40.83
CA ILE A 4 -7.03 6.53 40.74
C ILE A 4 -6.46 5.54 39.70
N LYS A 5 -6.15 4.33 40.14
CA LYS A 5 -5.76 3.23 39.24
C LYS A 5 -7.00 2.34 39.04
N VAL A 6 -7.47 2.22 37.83
CA VAL A 6 -8.60 1.38 37.45
C VAL A 6 -8.16 0.36 36.41
N ASN A 7 -8.69 -0.85 36.50
CA ASN A 7 -8.42 -1.91 35.52
C ASN A 7 -9.24 -1.74 34.24
N SER A 8 -10.33 -1.02 34.31
CA SER A 8 -11.15 -0.65 33.16
C SER A 8 -11.99 0.58 33.46
N ILE A 9 -12.30 1.37 32.44
CA ILE A 9 -13.28 2.46 32.50
C ILE A 9 -14.43 2.05 31.59
N VAL A 10 -15.62 1.87 32.18
CA VAL A 10 -16.85 1.57 31.45
C VAL A 10 -17.75 2.82 31.53
N PRO A 11 -18.25 3.36 30.40
CA PRO A 11 -19.16 4.48 30.43
C PRO A 11 -20.44 4.16 31.22
N VAL A 12 -21.00 5.16 31.91
CA VAL A 12 -22.29 5.02 32.60
C VAL A 12 -23.37 4.73 31.54
N GLY A 13 -24.03 3.59 31.66
CA GLY A 13 -25.01 3.10 30.67
C GLY A 13 -24.52 1.88 29.89
N GLY A 14 -23.27 1.46 30.14
CA GLY A 14 -22.65 0.28 29.52
C GLY A 14 -22.41 0.52 28.02
N LEU A 15 -21.19 0.34 27.57
CA LEU A 15 -20.99 0.01 26.17
C LEU A 15 -21.60 -1.36 25.98
N SER A 16 -22.56 -1.47 25.04
CA SER A 16 -23.00 -2.78 24.59
C SER A 16 -21.74 -3.60 24.28
N SER A 17 -21.75 -4.88 24.66
CA SER A 17 -20.68 -5.86 24.41
C SER A 17 -20.35 -6.05 22.93
N GLY A 18 -20.70 -5.11 22.07
CA GLY A 18 -20.52 -5.07 20.64
C GLY A 18 -19.69 -3.92 20.11
N PHE A 19 -18.97 -3.15 20.95
CA PHE A 19 -17.97 -2.22 20.41
C PHE A 19 -16.72 -3.03 20.02
N ILE A 20 -16.89 -3.78 18.94
CA ILE A 20 -15.85 -4.56 18.29
C ILE A 20 -15.29 -3.65 17.20
N GLY A 21 -14.02 -3.26 17.33
CA GLY A 21 -13.32 -2.58 16.25
C GLY A 21 -12.74 -1.22 16.64
N GLY A 22 -11.52 -1.26 17.15
CA GLY A 22 -10.67 -0.07 17.30
C GLY A 22 -9.32 -0.29 16.62
N ILE A 23 -8.73 0.79 16.13
CA ILE A 23 -7.33 0.77 15.74
C ILE A 23 -6.50 0.84 17.01
N ILE A 24 -5.73 -0.22 17.29
CA ILE A 24 -4.93 -0.33 18.52
C ILE A 24 -3.43 -0.18 18.28
N GLN A 25 -2.99 -0.32 17.03
CA GLN A 25 -1.61 -0.13 16.62
C GLN A 25 -1.56 0.40 15.19
N MET A 26 -0.58 1.26 14.89
CA MET A 26 -0.29 1.73 13.55
C MET A 26 1.22 1.66 13.30
N LYS A 27 1.59 1.21 12.10
CA LYS A 27 2.94 1.30 11.54
C LYS A 27 2.85 1.91 10.15
N GLN A 28 3.69 2.90 9.88
CA GLN A 28 3.71 3.57 8.59
C GLN A 28 5.15 3.70 8.09
N VAL A 29 5.31 3.52 6.78
CA VAL A 29 6.55 3.81 6.07
C VAL A 29 6.25 4.86 5.00
N TYR A 30 7.01 5.94 5.01
CA TYR A 30 7.07 6.95 3.98
C TYR A 30 8.27 6.71 3.09
N LYS A 31 8.02 6.65 1.78
CA LYS A 31 9.07 6.65 0.77
C LYS A 31 9.17 8.06 0.18
N THR A 32 10.30 8.70 0.38
CA THR A 32 10.57 10.08 -0.07
C THR A 32 11.49 10.15 -1.28
N ASP A 33 12.31 9.12 -1.48
CA ASP A 33 13.19 8.98 -2.64
C ASP A 33 12.43 8.43 -3.86
N ALA A 34 12.96 8.68 -5.04
CA ALA A 34 12.41 8.11 -6.25
C ALA A 34 12.87 6.65 -6.44
N PHE A 35 12.01 5.85 -7.07
CA PHE A 35 12.32 4.49 -7.50
C PHE A 35 11.87 4.31 -8.95
N SER A 36 12.52 3.43 -9.69
CA SER A 36 12.12 3.10 -11.07
C SER A 36 12.26 1.61 -11.35
N MET A 37 11.36 1.12 -12.18
CA MET A 37 11.42 -0.24 -12.73
C MET A 37 10.83 -0.26 -14.14
N ASN A 38 11.21 -1.29 -14.92
CA ASN A 38 10.66 -1.55 -16.25
C ASN A 38 10.52 -3.06 -16.53
N SER A 39 10.35 -3.84 -15.46
CA SER A 39 10.33 -5.30 -15.54
C SER A 39 8.92 -5.82 -15.83
N ASN A 40 8.83 -6.75 -16.77
CA ASN A 40 7.63 -7.57 -17.00
C ASN A 40 7.57 -8.81 -16.07
N ASN A 41 8.39 -8.85 -15.04
CA ASN A 41 8.29 -9.75 -13.91
C ASN A 41 7.96 -8.97 -12.66
N MET A 42 7.21 -9.58 -11.73
CA MET A 42 6.90 -8.97 -10.43
C MET A 42 8.18 -8.61 -9.69
N THR A 43 8.35 -7.34 -9.38
CA THR A 43 9.55 -6.76 -8.78
C THR A 43 9.18 -5.98 -7.53
N ASP A 44 9.91 -6.16 -6.42
CA ASP A 44 9.65 -5.42 -5.18
C ASP A 44 9.79 -3.90 -5.41
N LEU A 45 8.77 -3.15 -5.03
CA LEU A 45 8.82 -1.68 -4.99
C LEU A 45 9.63 -1.27 -3.76
N THR A 46 10.93 -1.07 -3.95
CA THR A 46 11.89 -0.78 -2.87
C THR A 46 11.40 0.39 -2.01
N GLY A 47 11.36 0.19 -0.69
CA GLY A 47 10.87 1.18 0.27
C GLY A 47 9.36 1.15 0.52
N MET A 48 8.61 0.29 -0.19
CA MET A 48 7.17 0.09 0.02
C MET A 48 6.92 -1.19 0.82
N THR A 49 7.50 -1.25 2.02
CA THR A 49 7.42 -2.42 2.91
C THR A 49 7.18 -1.96 4.35
N VAL A 50 6.21 -2.55 5.04
CA VAL A 50 5.89 -2.27 6.45
C VAL A 50 5.78 -3.57 7.22
N THR A 51 6.29 -3.58 8.45
CA THR A 51 6.20 -4.74 9.36
C THR A 51 5.43 -4.34 10.60
N ILE A 52 4.47 -5.17 10.99
CA ILE A 52 3.65 -5.02 12.20
C ILE A 52 3.61 -6.35 12.95
N THR A 53 3.55 -6.30 14.27
CA THR A 53 3.39 -7.50 15.12
C THR A 53 2.03 -7.44 15.76
N PRO A 54 1.05 -8.23 15.30
CA PRO A 54 -0.30 -8.21 15.87
C PRO A 54 -0.29 -8.63 17.34
N SER A 55 -1.12 -7.99 18.14
CA SER A 55 -1.24 -8.29 19.58
C SER A 55 -2.13 -9.51 19.86
N SER A 56 -2.98 -9.90 18.90
CA SER A 56 -3.83 -11.08 18.94
C SER A 56 -3.91 -11.75 17.57
N ASN A 57 -4.01 -13.08 17.56
CA ASN A 57 -4.21 -13.86 16.33
C ASN A 57 -5.62 -13.70 15.72
N SER A 58 -6.58 -13.17 16.48
CA SER A 58 -7.91 -12.85 15.98
C SER A 58 -7.98 -11.49 15.31
N ASN A 59 -7.04 -10.58 15.61
CA ASN A 59 -7.03 -9.23 15.07
C ASN A 59 -6.76 -9.22 13.55
N LYS A 60 -7.29 -8.19 12.93
CA LYS A 60 -7.10 -7.95 11.50
C LYS A 60 -6.09 -6.83 11.26
N ILE A 61 -5.48 -6.83 10.09
CA ILE A 61 -4.57 -5.76 9.67
C ILE A 61 -5.14 -5.06 8.45
N LEU A 62 -5.52 -3.80 8.62
CA LEU A 62 -5.89 -2.94 7.51
C LEU A 62 -4.61 -2.34 6.91
N ILE A 63 -4.32 -2.70 5.67
CA ILE A 63 -3.25 -2.09 4.88
C ILE A 63 -3.84 -0.97 4.03
N VAL A 64 -3.23 0.21 4.10
CA VAL A 64 -3.55 1.35 3.25
C VAL A 64 -2.28 1.78 2.53
N THR A 65 -2.36 1.87 1.21
CA THR A 65 -1.25 2.32 0.37
C THR A 65 -1.64 3.59 -0.38
N ASN A 66 -0.73 4.54 -0.44
CA ASN A 66 -0.86 5.72 -1.28
C ASN A 66 0.41 5.80 -2.13
N LEU A 67 0.26 5.63 -3.43
CA LEU A 67 1.35 5.71 -4.38
C LEU A 67 1.24 7.01 -5.17
N THR A 68 2.30 7.79 -5.19
CA THR A 68 2.51 8.80 -6.22
C THR A 68 3.41 8.21 -7.29
N TYR A 69 2.91 8.11 -8.50
CA TYR A 69 3.61 7.45 -9.59
C TYR A 69 3.59 8.27 -10.86
N GLY A 70 4.53 7.98 -11.71
CA GLY A 70 4.58 8.39 -13.10
C GLY A 70 5.07 7.24 -13.95
N GLY A 71 5.11 7.44 -15.24
CA GLY A 71 5.56 6.39 -16.14
C GLY A 71 5.81 6.90 -17.54
N GLN A 72 6.35 6.04 -18.37
CA GLN A 72 6.46 6.24 -19.80
C GLN A 72 5.04 6.24 -20.40
N ALA A 73 4.84 7.02 -21.47
CA ALA A 73 3.55 7.04 -22.18
C ALA A 73 3.10 5.64 -22.59
N ASN A 74 1.79 5.39 -22.55
CA ASN A 74 1.18 4.08 -22.79
C ASN A 74 1.68 2.98 -21.82
N GLY A 75 2.03 3.35 -20.60
CA GLY A 75 2.42 2.40 -19.56
C GLY A 75 1.20 1.73 -18.95
N TYR A 76 1.23 0.38 -18.87
CA TYR A 76 0.24 -0.44 -18.18
C TYR A 76 0.97 -1.15 -17.04
N PHE A 77 0.60 -0.82 -15.80
CA PHE A 77 1.30 -1.31 -14.63
C PHE A 77 0.33 -2.06 -13.71
N GLY A 78 0.78 -3.21 -13.21
CA GLY A 78 0.10 -3.97 -12.18
C GLY A 78 0.83 -3.83 -10.84
N VAL A 79 0.08 -3.77 -9.74
CA VAL A 79 0.66 -3.76 -8.40
C VAL A 79 0.00 -4.83 -7.55
N ASN A 80 0.81 -5.63 -6.88
CA ASN A 80 0.37 -6.62 -5.91
C ASN A 80 0.77 -6.21 -4.50
N LEU A 81 -0.19 -6.35 -3.58
CA LEU A 81 0.06 -6.36 -2.15
C LEU A 81 0.39 -7.78 -1.72
N LEU A 82 1.46 -7.95 -0.96
CA LEU A 82 1.88 -9.24 -0.41
C LEU A 82 1.98 -9.18 1.11
N ARG A 83 1.60 -10.30 1.76
CA ARG A 83 2.00 -10.66 3.12
C ARG A 83 3.11 -11.72 3.01
N GLY A 84 4.34 -11.34 3.31
CA GLY A 84 5.50 -12.19 3.04
C GLY A 84 5.60 -12.52 1.55
N SER A 85 5.33 -13.77 1.16
CA SER A 85 5.25 -14.22 -0.23
C SER A 85 3.81 -14.42 -0.74
N THR A 86 2.81 -14.31 0.13
CA THR A 86 1.40 -14.53 -0.24
C THR A 86 0.81 -13.26 -0.84
N GLN A 87 0.30 -13.34 -2.05
CA GLN A 87 -0.43 -12.26 -2.72
C GLN A 87 -1.81 -12.08 -2.08
N LEU A 88 -2.22 -10.84 -1.86
CA LEU A 88 -3.48 -10.45 -1.24
C LEU A 88 -4.33 -9.63 -2.19
N GLY A 89 -5.65 -9.76 -2.06
CA GLY A 89 -6.62 -8.91 -2.75
C GLY A 89 -6.52 -8.96 -4.27
N LEU A 90 -6.16 -10.11 -4.84
CA LEU A 90 -6.15 -10.28 -6.28
C LEU A 90 -7.55 -10.24 -6.85
N SER A 91 -7.68 -9.73 -8.07
CA SER A 91 -8.89 -9.86 -8.88
C SER A 91 -9.22 -11.33 -9.12
N THR A 92 -10.47 -11.62 -9.49
CA THR A 92 -10.86 -12.96 -9.93
C THR A 92 -10.08 -13.39 -11.18
N ALA A 93 -10.01 -14.70 -11.41
CA ALA A 93 -9.25 -15.27 -12.53
C ALA A 93 -9.55 -14.53 -13.84
N ALA A 94 -8.50 -14.06 -14.48
CA ALA A 94 -8.56 -13.45 -15.78
C ALA A 94 -8.79 -14.52 -16.87
N THR A 95 -9.36 -14.10 -17.98
CA THR A 95 -9.54 -14.93 -19.17
C THR A 95 -8.53 -14.55 -20.25
N GLY A 96 -8.04 -15.53 -20.97
CA GLY A 96 -7.06 -15.31 -22.04
C GLY A 96 -5.72 -14.79 -21.52
N ASN A 97 -5.24 -13.69 -22.07
CA ASN A 97 -3.94 -13.08 -21.73
C ASN A 97 -4.02 -12.01 -20.64
N GLN A 98 -5.16 -11.86 -19.98
CA GLN A 98 -5.30 -10.90 -18.89
C GLN A 98 -4.51 -11.34 -17.66
N LEU A 99 -3.93 -10.37 -16.94
CA LEU A 99 -3.18 -10.61 -15.71
C LEU A 99 -3.96 -10.10 -14.50
N ASN A 100 -3.84 -10.80 -13.38
CA ASN A 100 -4.49 -10.46 -12.12
C ASN A 100 -3.56 -9.67 -11.23
N PHE A 101 -4.06 -8.55 -10.70
CA PHE A 101 -3.34 -7.70 -9.76
C PHE A 101 -4.24 -7.32 -8.59
N SER A 102 -3.65 -6.90 -7.48
CA SER A 102 -4.39 -6.27 -6.37
C SER A 102 -5.00 -4.96 -6.85
N PHE A 103 -4.25 -4.18 -7.64
CA PHE A 103 -4.75 -3.03 -8.37
C PHE A 103 -3.89 -2.74 -9.59
N ALA A 104 -4.47 -2.09 -10.59
CA ALA A 104 -3.79 -1.73 -11.82
C ALA A 104 -3.78 -0.21 -11.98
N ILE A 105 -2.73 0.31 -12.56
CA ILE A 105 -2.50 1.72 -12.82
C ILE A 105 -1.92 1.89 -14.22
N GLY A 106 -2.03 3.08 -14.78
CA GLY A 106 -1.52 3.33 -16.13
C GLY A 106 -1.21 4.79 -16.36
N THR A 107 -0.49 5.04 -17.44
CA THR A 107 -0.20 6.39 -17.95
C THR A 107 -0.87 6.60 -19.29
N GLY A 108 -1.30 7.83 -19.56
CA GLY A 108 -1.97 8.16 -20.83
C GLY A 108 -1.04 8.18 -22.03
N ASN A 109 -1.65 8.44 -23.21
CA ASN A 109 -0.97 8.40 -24.50
C ASN A 109 -0.23 9.69 -24.86
N ASN A 110 -0.35 10.74 -24.04
CA ASN A 110 0.19 12.05 -24.35
C ASN A 110 1.57 12.25 -23.77
N ASP A 111 2.45 12.88 -24.54
CA ASP A 111 3.78 13.33 -24.09
C ASP A 111 3.71 14.22 -22.84
N ASN A 112 2.57 14.91 -22.61
CA ASN A 112 2.33 15.68 -21.40
C ASN A 112 2.30 14.85 -20.11
N ASP A 113 2.09 13.54 -20.18
CA ASP A 113 2.12 12.65 -19.01
C ASP A 113 3.55 12.34 -18.56
N TYR A 114 4.56 12.62 -19.37
CA TYR A 114 5.97 12.52 -19.00
C TYR A 114 6.36 13.38 -17.80
N TYR A 115 5.66 14.49 -17.60
CA TYR A 115 5.98 15.46 -16.56
C TYR A 115 5.14 15.27 -15.29
N LYS A 116 4.04 14.56 -15.40
CA LYS A 116 3.03 14.46 -14.34
C LYS A 116 3.31 13.32 -13.38
N CYS A 117 2.95 13.56 -12.12
CA CYS A 117 2.73 12.52 -11.14
C CYS A 117 1.22 12.30 -10.99
N GLN A 118 0.84 11.04 -10.85
CA GLN A 118 -0.52 10.59 -10.59
C GLN A 118 -0.55 9.91 -9.23
N ASN A 119 -1.74 9.79 -8.63
CA ASN A 119 -1.91 9.11 -7.35
C ASN A 119 -2.79 7.88 -7.51
N ALA A 120 -2.42 6.82 -6.81
CA ALA A 120 -3.24 5.63 -6.66
C ALA A 120 -3.28 5.23 -5.19
N SER A 121 -4.47 4.89 -4.70
CA SER A 121 -4.67 4.37 -3.35
C SER A 121 -5.31 2.99 -3.42
N TYR A 122 -4.88 2.12 -2.54
CA TYR A 122 -5.46 0.79 -2.37
C TYR A 122 -5.52 0.44 -0.90
N SER A 123 -6.59 -0.22 -0.47
CA SER A 123 -6.74 -0.71 0.89
C SER A 123 -7.21 -2.16 0.89
N TYR A 124 -6.71 -2.93 1.87
CA TYR A 124 -7.05 -4.33 2.05
C TYR A 124 -7.06 -4.68 3.53
N LEU A 125 -8.12 -5.36 3.98
CA LEU A 125 -8.24 -5.87 5.35
C LEU A 125 -7.83 -7.34 5.38
N ASP A 126 -6.66 -7.62 5.93
CA ASP A 126 -6.09 -8.95 6.05
C ASP A 126 -6.40 -9.59 7.42
N SER A 127 -6.44 -10.92 7.43
CA SER A 127 -6.55 -11.75 8.63
C SER A 127 -5.30 -12.64 8.73
N PRO A 128 -4.20 -12.16 9.31
CA PRO A 128 -2.93 -12.89 9.30
C PRO A 128 -2.91 -14.09 10.25
N ALA A 129 -3.83 -14.15 11.21
CA ALA A 129 -4.00 -15.21 12.19
C ALA A 129 -2.70 -15.56 12.95
N THR A 130 -1.92 -14.55 13.32
CA THR A 130 -0.63 -14.71 14.00
C THR A 130 -0.34 -13.54 14.93
N THR A 131 0.50 -13.77 15.93
CA THR A 131 1.11 -12.74 16.78
C THR A 131 2.59 -12.54 16.48
N SER A 132 3.10 -13.16 15.43
CA SER A 132 4.48 -12.96 14.97
C SER A 132 4.60 -11.71 14.07
N ALA A 133 5.81 -11.16 14.00
CA ALA A 133 6.10 -10.06 13.10
C ALA A 133 5.73 -10.42 11.65
N THR A 134 4.85 -9.63 11.07
CA THR A 134 4.25 -9.85 9.75
C THR A 134 4.62 -8.69 8.84
N THR A 135 5.22 -9.01 7.71
CA THR A 135 5.70 -8.02 6.74
C THR A 135 4.74 -7.95 5.55
N TYR A 136 4.30 -6.74 5.23
CA TYR A 136 3.55 -6.42 4.03
C TYR A 136 4.41 -5.60 3.09
N LYS A 137 4.33 -5.88 1.79
CA LYS A 137 5.10 -5.19 0.76
C LYS A 137 4.31 -5.04 -0.53
N LEU A 138 4.77 -4.15 -1.39
CA LEU A 138 4.25 -4.00 -2.73
C LEU A 138 5.25 -4.53 -3.76
N GLN A 139 4.71 -5.22 -4.77
CA GLN A 139 5.43 -5.57 -5.99
C GLN A 139 4.76 -4.92 -7.19
N GLY A 140 5.58 -4.48 -8.13
CA GLY A 140 5.14 -3.91 -9.38
C GLY A 140 5.43 -4.82 -10.57
N TYR A 141 4.59 -4.68 -11.60
CA TYR A 141 4.73 -5.28 -12.92
C TYR A 141 4.60 -4.17 -13.96
N SER A 142 5.40 -4.22 -15.01
CA SER A 142 5.28 -3.31 -16.14
C SER A 142 5.10 -4.10 -17.43
N TYR A 143 3.96 -3.89 -18.10
CA TYR A 143 3.75 -4.47 -19.42
C TYR A 143 4.69 -3.81 -20.44
N ASP A 144 5.21 -4.62 -21.38
CA ASP A 144 6.07 -4.17 -22.48
C ASP A 144 7.32 -3.41 -22.02
N SER A 145 7.82 -3.73 -20.83
CA SER A 145 9.02 -3.11 -20.23
C SER A 145 9.00 -1.58 -20.21
N ARG A 146 7.81 -0.98 -20.10
CA ARG A 146 7.66 0.47 -19.94
C ARG A 146 8.17 0.90 -18.57
N TYR A 147 8.81 2.08 -18.50
CA TYR A 147 9.28 2.59 -17.22
C TYR A 147 8.13 3.04 -16.34
N PHE A 148 8.12 2.50 -15.13
CA PHE A 148 7.31 2.91 -14.00
C PHE A 148 8.19 3.63 -12.98
N TYR A 149 7.70 4.72 -12.42
CA TYR A 149 8.41 5.52 -11.43
C TYR A 149 7.54 5.74 -10.20
N LEU A 150 8.13 5.64 -9.01
CA LEU A 150 7.54 6.17 -7.79
C LEU A 150 8.11 7.54 -7.48
N ASN A 151 7.25 8.41 -6.95
CA ASN A 151 7.55 9.74 -6.43
C ASN A 151 8.10 10.73 -7.46
N ARG A 152 7.95 10.44 -8.76
CA ARG A 152 8.30 11.35 -9.86
C ARG A 152 7.58 11.01 -11.16
N GLY A 153 7.54 11.98 -12.05
CA GLY A 153 7.22 11.75 -13.47
C GLY A 153 8.36 11.04 -14.22
N HIS A 154 8.16 10.80 -15.50
CA HIS A 154 9.18 10.20 -16.36
C HIS A 154 10.38 11.16 -16.57
N SER A 155 10.11 12.43 -16.87
CA SER A 155 11.17 13.43 -17.06
C SER A 155 11.88 13.78 -15.75
N VAL A 156 13.17 14.09 -15.85
CA VAL A 156 14.05 14.53 -14.76
C VAL A 156 14.73 15.86 -15.04
N SER A 157 14.28 16.61 -16.06
CA SER A 157 14.83 17.92 -16.36
C SER A 157 14.68 18.88 -15.16
N ASP A 158 15.61 19.82 -15.04
CA ASP A 158 15.57 20.86 -14.01
C ASP A 158 14.62 21.99 -14.46
N ALA A 159 13.35 21.82 -14.10
CA ALA A 159 12.30 22.78 -14.44
C ALA A 159 11.23 22.81 -13.34
N ALA A 160 10.67 23.98 -13.07
CA ALA A 160 9.72 24.20 -11.98
C ALA A 160 8.42 23.38 -12.12
N TYR A 161 8.09 22.92 -13.33
CA TYR A 161 6.93 22.04 -13.58
C TYR A 161 7.23 20.54 -13.40
N ILE A 162 8.47 20.16 -13.07
CA ILE A 162 8.84 18.78 -12.72
C ILE A 162 8.72 18.60 -11.23
N HIS A 163 7.75 17.79 -10.82
CA HIS A 163 7.43 17.63 -9.42
C HIS A 163 8.02 16.33 -8.84
N ARG A 164 8.33 16.38 -7.55
CA ARG A 164 8.66 15.24 -6.70
C ARG A 164 7.57 15.09 -5.66
N SER A 165 7.33 13.88 -5.22
CA SER A 165 6.31 13.58 -4.22
C SER A 165 6.74 12.43 -3.33
N THR A 166 5.82 11.93 -2.53
CA THR A 166 6.04 10.83 -1.60
C THR A 166 4.98 9.76 -1.78
N SER A 167 5.33 8.53 -1.40
CA SER A 167 4.39 7.41 -1.30
C SER A 167 4.42 6.85 0.12
N SER A 168 3.37 6.15 0.52
CA SER A 168 3.33 5.52 1.84
C SER A 168 2.63 4.17 1.82
N ILE A 169 3.03 3.32 2.75
CA ILE A 169 2.32 2.10 3.12
C ILE A 169 2.10 2.11 4.63
N THR A 170 0.86 1.89 5.05
CA THR A 170 0.44 1.92 6.45
C THR A 170 -0.27 0.63 6.80
N ALA A 171 0.09 0.04 7.94
CA ALA A 171 -0.58 -1.09 8.54
C ALA A 171 -1.24 -0.65 9.86
N TYR A 172 -2.54 -0.88 9.97
CA TYR A 172 -3.32 -0.64 11.18
C TYR A 172 -3.78 -1.98 11.74
N GLU A 173 -3.49 -2.24 13.01
CA GLU A 173 -4.10 -3.36 13.70
C GLU A 173 -5.49 -2.96 14.20
N VAL A 174 -6.48 -3.76 13.80
CA VAL A 174 -7.89 -3.57 14.13
C VAL A 174 -8.33 -4.75 14.99
N THR A 175 -8.94 -4.48 16.13
CA THR A 175 -9.52 -5.54 16.99
C THR A 175 -10.64 -6.28 16.26
N ALA A 176 -10.67 -7.60 16.44
CA ALA A 176 -11.77 -8.45 15.95
C ALA A 176 -13.00 -8.36 16.84
#